data_94b6daed7aa3d0c4d9d48a65affc48c4
#
_entry.id   94b6daed7aa3d0c4d9d48a65affc48c4
#
_cell.length_a   1.000
_cell.length_b   1.000
_cell.length_c   1.000
_cell.angle_alpha   90.00
_cell.angle_beta   90.00
_cell.angle_gamma   90.00
#
_symmetry.space_group_name_H-M   'P 1'
#
loop_
_entity.id
_entity.type
_entity.pdbx_description
1 polymer ?
#
loop_
_entity_poly.entity_id
_entity_poly.type
_entity_poly.pdbx_seq_one_letter_code
_entity_poly.pdbx_strand_id
1 'polypeptide(L)'
;MFFIKCINENIYGKYDIVLRYRTDLLFEEELLFQNHLNDSIYLPISCKIKQEENIYCDIFAYGNSEMMNKYFDIFNYIRDNYNDKISSVEYLYKYIKYSNIQVIKIDIKYNIILSMCNIIGITGNSGSGKTLLSKDIEVIMNKSFVLECDRYHKWERNDENWESYTHLDPNANYLLKMHDDIFDLKIHNEIYQVDYDHLTGKFTEIQNIKPSNNIIICGLHTLYMNETNKYLNLKIFMDTQEELNNIWKIKRDINKRGYDLETILYNIEKRKIDYEIYIKPQMLNADIIIRYFTDDKINYNNLDDEYQIKLKITTRFDLSDFIKLLKSSKINFEYEINSIIIFDNNIDIGSIIKNNIILFKNFDFNFDPNSDIKIFKNDYRGLIQLLIYYIIWN
;
A
#
# COMPACT_ATOMS: atom_id res chain seq x y z
N MET A 1 -5.55 -13.12 -12.67
CA MET A 1 -6.84 -13.84 -12.64
C MET A 1 -6.90 -14.61 -11.33
N PHE A 2 -7.67 -14.16 -10.36
CA PHE A 2 -7.77 -14.80 -9.05
C PHE A 2 -9.04 -15.64 -8.98
N PHE A 3 -8.93 -16.82 -8.42
CA PHE A 3 -10.05 -17.72 -8.16
C PHE A 3 -10.33 -17.68 -6.66
N ILE A 4 -11.52 -17.26 -6.25
CA ILE A 4 -12.00 -17.55 -4.91
C ILE A 4 -12.72 -18.87 -4.96
N LYS A 5 -12.26 -19.75 -4.11
CA LYS A 5 -12.75 -21.06 -3.86
C LYS A 5 -13.68 -20.95 -2.64
N CYS A 6 -15.00 -20.85 -2.86
CA CYS A 6 -15.94 -21.06 -1.76
C CYS A 6 -15.92 -22.55 -1.43
N ILE A 7 -15.38 -22.90 -0.28
CA ILE A 7 -15.17 -24.27 0.17
C ILE A 7 -16.31 -24.62 1.09
N ASN A 8 -17.14 -25.59 0.70
CA ASN A 8 -17.59 -26.56 1.66
C ASN A 8 -16.52 -27.67 1.71
N GLU A 9 -15.95 -27.93 2.87
CA GLU A 9 -14.87 -28.90 3.03
C GLU A 9 -15.33 -30.32 2.69
N ASN A 10 -15.30 -30.65 1.42
CA ASN A 10 -15.44 -32.01 0.98
C ASN A 10 -14.09 -32.55 0.50
N ILE A 11 -13.60 -33.55 1.21
CA ILE A 11 -12.25 -34.16 1.23
C ILE A 11 -11.74 -34.65 -0.14
N TYR A 12 -12.49 -34.49 -1.24
CA TYR A 12 -12.19 -35.04 -2.57
C TYR A 12 -11.96 -34.00 -3.68
N GLY A 13 -11.75 -32.75 -3.35
CA GLY A 13 -11.34 -31.73 -4.34
C GLY A 13 -12.44 -31.26 -5.30
N LYS A 14 -13.68 -31.66 -5.13
CA LYS A 14 -14.85 -31.09 -5.82
C LYS A 14 -15.47 -30.02 -4.95
N TYR A 15 -15.78 -28.89 -5.58
CA TYR A 15 -16.45 -27.75 -4.92
C TYR A 15 -17.90 -27.68 -5.38
N ASP A 16 -18.81 -27.39 -4.46
CA ASP A 16 -20.22 -27.22 -4.77
C ASP A 16 -20.45 -25.95 -5.60
N ILE A 17 -19.67 -24.90 -5.32
CA ILE A 17 -19.71 -23.64 -6.03
C ILE A 17 -18.28 -23.19 -6.36
N VAL A 18 -18.03 -22.87 -7.62
CA VAL A 18 -16.80 -22.25 -8.10
C VAL A 18 -17.13 -20.87 -8.66
N LEU A 19 -16.42 -19.87 -8.19
CA LEU A 19 -16.61 -18.48 -8.54
C LEU A 19 -15.41 -17.96 -9.33
N ARG A 20 -15.69 -17.30 -10.47
CA ARG A 20 -14.74 -16.44 -11.18
C ARG A 20 -15.26 -15.01 -11.13
N TYR A 21 -14.41 -14.07 -10.73
CA TYR A 21 -14.71 -12.65 -10.83
C TYR A 21 -13.43 -11.84 -11.09
N ARG A 22 -13.62 -10.60 -11.55
CA ARG A 22 -12.55 -9.62 -11.64
C ARG A 22 -12.33 -8.99 -10.28
N THR A 23 -11.08 -8.71 -9.93
CA THR A 23 -10.69 -8.10 -8.64
C THR A 23 -11.05 -6.62 -8.53
N ASP A 24 -11.45 -5.99 -9.62
CA ASP A 24 -11.91 -4.60 -9.70
C ASP A 24 -13.45 -4.47 -9.63
N LEU A 25 -14.14 -5.50 -9.15
CA LEU A 25 -15.57 -5.46 -8.89
C LEU A 25 -15.86 -5.15 -7.42
N LEU A 26 -16.78 -4.21 -7.20
CA LEU A 26 -17.45 -3.99 -5.93
C LEU A 26 -18.90 -4.45 -6.06
N PHE A 27 -19.32 -5.37 -5.20
CA PHE A 27 -20.72 -5.80 -5.14
C PHE A 27 -21.46 -4.92 -4.14
N GLU A 28 -22.60 -4.37 -4.58
CA GLU A 28 -23.44 -3.50 -3.74
C GLU A 28 -24.30 -4.29 -2.74
N GLU A 29 -24.47 -5.58 -2.98
CA GLU A 29 -25.32 -6.46 -2.19
C GLU A 29 -24.58 -7.77 -1.88
N GLU A 30 -24.98 -8.46 -0.82
CA GLU A 30 -24.46 -9.78 -0.51
C GLU A 30 -24.79 -10.77 -1.64
N LEU A 31 -23.79 -11.53 -2.08
CA LEU A 31 -23.97 -12.52 -3.12
C LEU A 31 -24.66 -13.76 -2.55
N LEU A 32 -25.93 -13.94 -2.85
CA LEU A 32 -26.70 -15.13 -2.52
C LEU A 32 -26.63 -16.13 -3.66
N PHE A 33 -25.87 -17.21 -3.47
CA PHE A 33 -25.79 -18.28 -4.46
C PHE A 33 -27.00 -19.21 -4.33
N GLN A 34 -27.53 -19.64 -5.47
CA GLN A 34 -28.63 -20.60 -5.47
C GLN A 34 -28.14 -21.97 -5.00
N ASN A 35 -28.87 -22.59 -4.07
CA ASN A 35 -28.49 -23.86 -3.44
C ASN A 35 -28.54 -25.08 -4.39
N HIS A 36 -29.09 -24.94 -5.60
CA HIS A 36 -29.17 -26.01 -6.59
C HIS A 36 -28.51 -25.55 -7.89
N LEU A 37 -27.19 -25.72 -7.97
CA LEU A 37 -26.46 -25.49 -9.19
C LEU A 37 -26.67 -26.69 -10.12
N ASN A 38 -27.62 -26.53 -11.05
CA ASN A 38 -27.78 -27.46 -12.17
C ASN A 38 -26.52 -27.39 -13.06
N ASP A 39 -26.46 -28.20 -14.09
CA ASP A 39 -25.39 -28.21 -15.11
C ASP A 39 -25.40 -26.92 -15.94
N SER A 40 -25.26 -25.80 -15.25
CA SER A 40 -25.35 -24.45 -15.82
C SER A 40 -24.28 -23.53 -15.26
N ILE A 41 -23.92 -22.51 -16.03
CA ILE A 41 -23.10 -21.38 -15.59
C ILE A 41 -23.99 -20.17 -15.43
N TYR A 42 -23.78 -19.44 -14.35
CA TYR A 42 -24.53 -18.23 -14.03
C TYR A 42 -23.69 -17.01 -14.39
N LEU A 43 -24.22 -16.14 -15.24
CA LEU A 43 -23.57 -14.91 -15.70
C LEU A 43 -24.47 -13.70 -15.46
N PRO A 44 -23.91 -12.49 -15.16
CA PRO A 44 -24.70 -11.28 -14.98
C PRO A 44 -25.45 -10.87 -16.26
N ILE A 45 -26.67 -10.33 -16.09
CA ILE A 45 -27.50 -9.79 -17.17
C ILE A 45 -26.93 -8.46 -17.67
N SER A 46 -26.42 -7.61 -16.77
CA SER A 46 -26.06 -6.24 -17.07
C SER A 46 -24.57 -6.07 -17.28
N CYS A 47 -24.12 -6.16 -18.51
CA CYS A 47 -23.02 -5.33 -18.97
C CYS A 47 -23.57 -4.07 -19.60
N LYS A 48 -23.14 -2.88 -19.17
CA LYS A 48 -23.46 -1.60 -19.84
C LYS A 48 -22.86 -1.48 -21.26
N ILE A 49 -22.47 -2.59 -21.86
CA ILE A 49 -21.99 -2.68 -23.23
C ILE A 49 -23.19 -3.05 -24.09
N LYS A 50 -23.60 -2.13 -24.97
CA LYS A 50 -24.68 -2.20 -25.95
C LYS A 50 -25.53 -3.48 -25.93
N GLN A 51 -26.84 -3.33 -25.76
CA GLN A 51 -27.87 -4.37 -25.78
C GLN A 51 -27.90 -5.16 -27.11
N GLU A 52 -26.93 -5.98 -27.34
CA GLU A 52 -27.02 -7.04 -28.33
C GLU A 52 -27.34 -8.34 -27.59
N GLU A 53 -28.39 -9.04 -28.00
CA GLU A 53 -28.97 -10.20 -27.31
C GLU A 53 -28.02 -11.38 -27.07
N ASN A 54 -26.80 -11.34 -27.61
CA ASN A 54 -25.82 -12.44 -27.63
C ASN A 54 -24.46 -12.14 -27.00
N ILE A 55 -24.34 -11.09 -26.16
CA ILE A 55 -23.12 -10.77 -25.49
C ILE A 55 -23.15 -11.29 -24.05
N TYR A 56 -22.17 -12.11 -23.70
CA TYR A 56 -21.95 -12.57 -22.33
C TYR A 56 -20.92 -11.70 -21.64
N CYS A 57 -21.18 -11.39 -20.37
CA CYS A 57 -20.25 -10.64 -19.56
C CYS A 57 -19.21 -11.59 -18.96
N ASP A 58 -17.93 -11.34 -19.19
CA ASP A 58 -16.82 -12.13 -18.65
C ASP A 58 -16.35 -11.67 -17.27
N ILE A 59 -17.06 -10.71 -16.70
CA ILE A 59 -16.65 -10.03 -15.45
C ILE A 59 -16.85 -10.94 -14.24
N PHE A 60 -17.92 -11.71 -14.24
CA PHE A 60 -18.32 -12.58 -13.14
C PHE A 60 -18.97 -13.85 -13.66
N ALA A 61 -18.63 -14.99 -13.09
CA ALA A 61 -19.27 -16.27 -13.41
C ALA A 61 -19.24 -17.20 -12.19
N TYR A 62 -20.27 -17.99 -11.98
CA TYR A 62 -20.23 -19.10 -11.03
C TYR A 62 -20.99 -20.32 -11.53
N GLY A 63 -20.66 -21.46 -10.97
CA GLY A 63 -21.28 -22.75 -11.29
C GLY A 63 -20.69 -23.86 -10.44
N ASN A 64 -21.16 -25.10 -10.62
CA ASN A 64 -20.50 -26.23 -9.99
C ASN A 64 -19.10 -26.48 -10.60
N SER A 65 -18.29 -27.33 -9.96
CA SER A 65 -16.91 -27.59 -10.38
C SER A 65 -16.81 -28.09 -11.83
N GLU A 66 -17.73 -28.96 -12.24
CA GLU A 66 -17.70 -29.53 -13.59
C GLU A 66 -17.96 -28.47 -14.66
N MET A 67 -18.99 -27.65 -14.45
CA MET A 67 -19.38 -26.60 -15.38
C MET A 67 -18.33 -25.49 -15.43
N MET A 68 -17.74 -25.12 -14.29
CA MET A 68 -16.68 -24.12 -14.26
C MET A 68 -15.38 -24.63 -14.87
N ASN A 69 -15.07 -25.90 -14.77
CA ASN A 69 -13.92 -26.48 -15.51
C ASN A 69 -14.14 -26.38 -17.02
N LYS A 70 -15.34 -26.71 -17.52
CA LYS A 70 -15.68 -26.48 -18.92
C LYS A 70 -15.57 -25.01 -19.32
N TYR A 71 -16.05 -24.09 -18.46
CA TYR A 71 -15.94 -22.65 -18.70
C TYR A 71 -14.49 -22.17 -18.79
N PHE A 72 -13.59 -22.67 -17.93
CA PHE A 72 -12.18 -22.29 -17.91
C PHE A 72 -11.39 -22.83 -19.09
N ASP A 73 -11.85 -23.86 -19.77
CA ASP A 73 -11.19 -24.40 -20.97
C ASP A 73 -11.26 -23.44 -22.18
N ILE A 74 -11.95 -22.30 -22.02
CA ILE A 74 -11.98 -21.21 -23.01
C ILE A 74 -10.56 -20.76 -23.44
N PHE A 75 -9.59 -20.84 -22.55
CA PHE A 75 -8.21 -20.43 -22.87
C PHE A 75 -7.58 -21.37 -23.93
N ASN A 76 -7.85 -22.66 -23.84
CA ASN A 76 -7.42 -23.61 -24.87
C ASN A 76 -8.14 -23.33 -26.19
N TYR A 77 -9.43 -23.08 -26.12
CA TYR A 77 -10.21 -22.72 -27.30
C TYR A 77 -9.72 -21.44 -27.98
N ILE A 78 -9.40 -20.38 -27.21
CA ILE A 78 -8.83 -19.13 -27.74
C ILE A 78 -7.48 -19.40 -28.38
N ARG A 79 -6.57 -20.13 -27.68
CA ARG A 79 -5.25 -20.45 -28.22
C ARG A 79 -5.33 -21.13 -29.59
N ASP A 80 -6.27 -22.07 -29.73
CA ASP A 80 -6.40 -22.88 -30.92
C ASP A 80 -7.17 -22.17 -32.06
N ASN A 81 -7.92 -21.11 -31.75
CA ASN A 81 -8.77 -20.34 -32.68
C ASN A 81 -8.44 -18.84 -32.69
N TYR A 82 -7.24 -18.45 -32.29
CA TYR A 82 -6.89 -17.04 -32.12
C TYR A 82 -7.02 -16.22 -33.42
N ASN A 83 -7.68 -15.08 -33.31
CA ASN A 83 -7.80 -14.08 -34.37
C ASN A 83 -7.83 -12.68 -33.72
N ASP A 84 -6.89 -11.82 -34.05
CA ASP A 84 -6.70 -10.47 -33.49
C ASP A 84 -7.87 -9.52 -33.72
N LYS A 85 -8.78 -9.84 -34.65
CA LYS A 85 -9.99 -9.05 -34.93
C LYS A 85 -11.19 -9.43 -34.07
N ILE A 86 -11.09 -10.47 -33.24
CA ILE A 86 -12.17 -10.96 -32.41
C ILE A 86 -11.96 -10.50 -30.96
N SER A 87 -12.99 -9.88 -30.34
CA SER A 87 -12.93 -9.45 -28.95
C SER A 87 -12.99 -10.64 -27.97
N SER A 88 -12.50 -10.46 -26.74
CA SER A 88 -12.57 -11.48 -25.68
C SER A 88 -14.01 -11.92 -25.40
N VAL A 89 -14.96 -10.99 -25.45
CA VAL A 89 -16.40 -11.25 -25.25
C VAL A 89 -16.96 -12.11 -26.36
N GLU A 90 -16.55 -11.86 -27.60
CA GLU A 90 -16.98 -12.66 -28.76
C GLU A 90 -16.39 -14.08 -28.73
N TYR A 91 -15.15 -14.23 -28.24
CA TYR A 91 -14.57 -15.55 -27.98
C TYR A 91 -15.35 -16.31 -26.93
N LEU A 92 -15.72 -15.66 -25.83
CA LEU A 92 -16.53 -16.26 -24.77
C LEU A 92 -17.88 -16.76 -25.32
N TYR A 93 -18.56 -15.94 -26.10
CA TYR A 93 -19.83 -16.33 -26.76
C TYR A 93 -19.66 -17.55 -27.67
N LYS A 94 -18.66 -17.52 -28.56
CA LYS A 94 -18.37 -18.62 -29.50
C LYS A 94 -18.03 -19.90 -28.74
N TYR A 95 -17.25 -19.79 -27.67
CA TYR A 95 -16.85 -20.92 -26.84
C TYR A 95 -18.04 -21.54 -26.10
N ILE A 96 -18.86 -20.74 -25.46
CA ILE A 96 -20.08 -21.20 -24.76
C ILE A 96 -20.98 -21.96 -25.73
N LYS A 97 -21.18 -21.44 -26.94
CA LYS A 97 -21.97 -22.08 -27.98
C LYS A 97 -21.31 -23.38 -28.48
N TYR A 98 -20.01 -23.38 -28.69
CA TYR A 98 -19.24 -24.56 -29.10
C TYR A 98 -19.28 -25.67 -28.05
N SER A 99 -19.13 -25.34 -26.79
CA SER A 99 -19.06 -26.29 -25.67
C SER A 99 -20.43 -26.73 -25.17
N ASN A 100 -21.53 -26.23 -25.79
CA ASN A 100 -22.90 -26.51 -25.36
C ASN A 100 -23.15 -26.27 -23.87
N ILE A 101 -22.55 -25.19 -23.33
CA ILE A 101 -22.71 -24.80 -21.93
C ILE A 101 -24.02 -24.09 -21.74
N GLN A 102 -24.86 -24.55 -20.84
CA GLN A 102 -26.08 -23.83 -20.44
C GLN A 102 -25.72 -22.61 -19.59
N VAL A 103 -26.20 -21.44 -19.98
CA VAL A 103 -25.99 -20.18 -19.27
C VAL A 103 -27.27 -19.68 -18.67
N ILE A 104 -27.25 -19.38 -17.37
CA ILE A 104 -28.33 -18.70 -16.67
C ILE A 104 -27.90 -17.26 -16.43
N LYS A 105 -28.66 -16.30 -16.94
CA LYS A 105 -28.41 -14.88 -16.69
C LYS A 105 -29.00 -14.51 -15.35
N ILE A 106 -28.21 -13.81 -14.55
CA ILE A 106 -28.60 -13.35 -13.21
C ILE A 106 -28.49 -11.83 -13.13
N ASP A 107 -29.36 -11.22 -12.33
CA ASP A 107 -29.29 -9.79 -12.04
C ASP A 107 -28.44 -9.60 -10.79
N ILE A 108 -27.26 -8.98 -10.95
CA ILE A 108 -26.36 -8.65 -9.86
C ILE A 108 -25.99 -7.19 -10.01
N LYS A 109 -26.18 -6.43 -8.96
CA LYS A 109 -25.70 -5.06 -8.89
C LYS A 109 -24.21 -5.06 -8.53
N TYR A 110 -23.40 -4.49 -9.38
CA TYR A 110 -21.98 -4.31 -9.17
C TYR A 110 -21.48 -3.03 -9.82
N ASN A 111 -20.44 -2.46 -9.26
CA ASN A 111 -19.69 -1.38 -9.85
C ASN A 111 -18.30 -1.89 -10.27
N ILE A 112 -17.89 -1.53 -11.48
CA ILE A 112 -16.50 -1.76 -11.92
C ILE A 112 -15.67 -0.60 -11.36
N ILE A 113 -14.77 -0.93 -10.46
CA ILE A 113 -13.76 0.01 -9.99
C ILE A 113 -12.69 0.06 -11.09
N LEU A 114 -12.86 0.98 -12.05
CA LEU A 114 -11.99 1.10 -13.24
C LEU A 114 -10.53 1.42 -12.91
N SER A 115 -10.27 1.98 -11.75
CA SER A 115 -8.93 2.12 -11.18
C SER A 115 -9.03 2.19 -9.66
N MET A 116 -8.45 1.21 -8.96
CA MET A 116 -8.28 1.37 -7.51
C MET A 116 -7.10 2.30 -7.26
N CYS A 117 -7.25 3.23 -6.29
CA CYS A 117 -6.13 4.05 -5.86
C CYS A 117 -4.97 3.17 -5.39
N ASN A 118 -3.75 3.53 -5.75
CA ASN A 118 -2.57 2.97 -5.08
C ASN A 118 -2.44 3.60 -3.70
N ILE A 119 -2.47 2.78 -2.67
CA ILE A 119 -2.32 3.27 -1.30
C ILE A 119 -1.04 2.70 -0.70
N ILE A 120 -0.14 3.59 -0.28
CA ILE A 120 1.09 3.26 0.45
C ILE A 120 0.88 3.58 1.92
N GLY A 121 1.05 2.58 2.78
CA GLY A 121 0.99 2.75 4.22
C GLY A 121 2.39 2.89 4.82
N ILE A 122 2.62 3.94 5.61
CA ILE A 122 3.89 4.18 6.31
C ILE A 122 3.64 4.27 7.80
N THR A 123 4.29 3.40 8.59
CA THR A 123 4.21 3.41 10.04
C THR A 123 5.60 3.39 10.68
N GLY A 124 5.66 3.48 12.00
CA GLY A 124 6.88 3.46 12.82
C GLY A 124 6.79 4.42 13.99
N ASN A 125 7.85 4.51 14.80
CA ASN A 125 7.84 5.35 16.00
C ASN A 125 7.73 6.85 15.70
N SER A 126 7.31 7.62 16.70
CA SER A 126 7.34 9.10 16.61
C SER A 126 8.79 9.58 16.45
N GLY A 127 9.06 10.38 15.44
CA GLY A 127 10.41 10.87 15.14
C GLY A 127 11.23 10.00 14.19
N SER A 128 10.73 8.83 13.75
CA SER A 128 11.47 7.89 12.89
C SER A 128 11.64 8.33 11.43
N GLY A 129 11.12 9.49 11.03
CA GLY A 129 11.25 10.00 9.66
C GLY A 129 10.06 9.71 8.73
N LYS A 130 8.95 9.14 9.23
CA LYS A 130 7.74 8.81 8.44
C LYS A 130 7.23 9.95 7.57
N THR A 131 7.00 11.12 8.17
CA THR A 131 6.48 12.31 7.45
C THR A 131 7.48 12.81 6.39
N LEU A 132 8.78 12.63 6.63
CA LEU A 132 9.80 12.99 5.64
C LEU A 132 9.74 12.02 4.45
N LEU A 133 9.68 10.72 4.72
CA LEU A 133 9.56 9.69 3.69
C LEU A 133 8.25 9.84 2.90
N SER A 134 7.12 10.13 3.56
CA SER A 134 5.84 10.30 2.87
C SER A 134 5.90 11.46 1.84
N LYS A 135 6.53 12.57 2.19
CA LYS A 135 6.75 13.69 1.28
C LYS A 135 7.74 13.36 0.15
N ASP A 136 8.77 12.56 0.43
CA ASP A 136 9.71 12.11 -0.60
C ASP A 136 9.04 11.18 -1.62
N ILE A 137 8.10 10.34 -1.17
CA ILE A 137 7.32 9.47 -2.05
C ILE A 137 6.28 10.31 -2.83
N GLU A 138 5.64 11.27 -2.19
CA GLU A 138 4.64 12.13 -2.83
C GLU A 138 5.18 12.82 -4.08
N VAL A 139 6.42 13.32 -4.02
CA VAL A 139 7.01 14.05 -5.17
C VAL A 139 7.38 13.13 -6.34
N ILE A 140 7.61 11.84 -6.12
CA ILE A 140 7.91 10.87 -7.20
C ILE A 140 6.65 10.18 -7.77
N MET A 141 5.50 10.37 -7.12
CA MET A 141 4.23 9.77 -7.55
C MET A 141 3.31 10.84 -8.15
N ASN A 142 2.95 10.66 -9.41
CA ASN A 142 2.04 11.58 -10.07
C ASN A 142 0.64 11.55 -9.44
N LYS A 143 0.01 12.72 -9.29
CA LYS A 143 -1.33 12.87 -8.70
C LYS A 143 -1.45 12.10 -7.38
N SER A 144 -0.60 12.45 -6.43
CA SER A 144 -0.57 11.88 -5.08
C SER A 144 -0.89 12.92 -4.02
N PHE A 145 -1.27 12.46 -2.84
CA PHE A 145 -1.31 13.27 -1.62
C PHE A 145 -1.00 12.42 -0.39
N VAL A 146 -0.57 13.09 0.69
CA VAL A 146 -0.30 12.47 1.98
C VAL A 146 -1.47 12.67 2.93
N LEU A 147 -2.01 11.56 3.46
CA LEU A 147 -2.98 11.56 4.54
C LEU A 147 -2.26 11.24 5.86
N GLU A 148 -2.08 12.26 6.71
CA GLU A 148 -1.47 12.07 8.03
C GLU A 148 -2.50 11.53 9.03
N CYS A 149 -2.18 10.42 9.73
CA CYS A 149 -3.12 9.75 10.63
C CYS A 149 -3.27 10.44 11.99
N ASP A 150 -2.50 11.46 12.28
CA ASP A 150 -2.65 12.26 13.51
C ASP A 150 -4.02 12.94 13.58
N ARG A 151 -4.73 13.09 12.43
CA ARG A 151 -6.13 13.52 12.34
C ARG A 151 -7.15 12.57 13.00
N TYR A 152 -6.75 11.34 13.26
CA TYR A 152 -7.58 10.33 13.91
C TYR A 152 -7.35 10.25 15.43
N HIS A 153 -6.54 11.14 16.04
CA HIS A 153 -6.47 11.25 17.47
C HIS A 153 -7.83 11.62 18.05
N LYS A 154 -8.15 11.12 19.25
CA LYS A 154 -9.41 11.43 19.91
C LYS A 154 -9.42 12.81 20.55
N TRP A 155 -8.25 13.31 20.94
CA TRP A 155 -8.13 14.51 21.77
C TRP A 155 -7.07 15.47 21.24
N GLU A 156 -7.29 16.76 21.49
CA GLU A 156 -6.34 17.83 21.22
C GLU A 156 -5.18 17.84 22.22
N ARG A 157 -4.12 18.60 21.93
CA ARG A 157 -3.01 18.77 22.85
C ARG A 157 -3.49 19.35 24.18
N ASN A 158 -2.91 18.89 25.30
CA ASN A 158 -3.24 19.28 26.67
C ASN A 158 -4.62 18.81 27.17
N ASP A 159 -5.30 17.93 26.47
CA ASP A 159 -6.47 17.24 26.99
C ASP A 159 -6.05 16.32 28.16
N GLU A 160 -6.87 16.27 29.22
CA GLU A 160 -6.60 15.48 30.44
C GLU A 160 -6.46 13.98 30.20
N ASN A 161 -7.09 13.47 29.15
CA ASN A 161 -6.98 12.05 28.80
C ASN A 161 -5.54 11.64 28.45
N TRP A 162 -4.67 12.58 28.04
CA TRP A 162 -3.26 12.29 27.80
C TRP A 162 -2.45 11.97 29.06
N GLU A 163 -3.01 12.16 30.25
CA GLU A 163 -2.40 11.66 31.49
C GLU A 163 -2.47 10.13 31.56
N SER A 164 -3.59 9.54 31.13
CA SER A 164 -3.85 8.09 31.15
C SER A 164 -3.40 7.35 29.88
N TYR A 165 -3.41 8.01 28.75
CA TYR A 165 -3.09 7.44 27.45
C TYR A 165 -1.87 8.10 26.83
N THR A 166 -1.24 7.39 25.87
CA THR A 166 -0.31 8.02 24.93
C THR A 166 -0.90 8.00 23.51
N HIS A 167 -0.35 8.78 22.60
CA HIS A 167 -0.75 8.75 21.19
C HIS A 167 -0.49 7.38 20.54
N LEU A 168 0.34 6.53 21.17
CA LEU A 168 0.67 5.18 20.68
C LEU A 168 -0.36 4.14 21.11
N ASP A 169 -1.24 4.47 22.08
CA ASP A 169 -2.34 3.58 22.45
C ASP A 169 -3.45 3.60 21.38
N PRO A 170 -3.84 2.43 20.82
CA PRO A 170 -4.93 2.35 19.86
C PRO A 170 -6.25 2.95 20.37
N ASN A 171 -6.49 2.86 21.70
CA ASN A 171 -7.70 3.42 22.32
C ASN A 171 -7.72 4.97 22.32
N ALA A 172 -6.60 5.62 22.09
CA ALA A 172 -6.51 7.06 21.92
C ALA A 172 -6.80 7.55 20.50
N ASN A 173 -7.19 6.64 19.60
CA ASN A 173 -7.34 6.91 18.18
C ASN A 173 -8.66 6.36 17.65
N TYR A 174 -9.24 7.01 16.64
CA TYR A 174 -10.43 6.56 15.91
C TYR A 174 -10.05 5.59 14.77
N LEU A 175 -9.51 4.41 15.11
CA LEU A 175 -8.96 3.47 14.13
C LEU A 175 -10.01 2.89 13.17
N LEU A 176 -11.25 2.67 13.64
CA LEU A 176 -12.35 2.23 12.76
C LEU A 176 -12.68 3.31 11.72
N LYS A 177 -12.74 4.58 12.15
CA LYS A 177 -12.95 5.69 11.21
C LYS A 177 -11.80 5.79 10.20
N MET A 178 -10.55 5.58 10.64
CA MET A 178 -9.40 5.52 9.73
C MET A 178 -9.54 4.38 8.71
N HIS A 179 -10.01 3.21 9.15
CA HIS A 179 -10.28 2.07 8.27
C HIS A 179 -11.32 2.41 7.21
N ASP A 180 -12.47 2.98 7.63
CA ASP A 180 -13.57 3.35 6.75
C ASP A 180 -13.13 4.41 5.72
N ASP A 181 -12.41 5.43 6.17
CA ASP A 181 -11.89 6.49 5.29
C ASP A 181 -10.87 5.94 4.27
N ILE A 182 -10.00 5.01 4.68
CA ILE A 182 -9.05 4.36 3.76
C ILE A 182 -9.79 3.50 2.72
N PHE A 183 -10.83 2.79 3.14
CA PHE A 183 -11.68 2.03 2.23
C PHE A 183 -12.38 2.94 1.23
N ASP A 184 -13.02 4.02 1.70
CA ASP A 184 -13.70 4.99 0.84
C ASP A 184 -12.75 5.60 -0.19
N LEU A 185 -11.58 6.05 0.24
CA LEU A 185 -10.55 6.56 -0.68
C LEU A 185 -10.09 5.50 -1.68
N LYS A 186 -9.96 4.23 -1.24
CA LYS A 186 -9.56 3.11 -2.12
C LYS A 186 -10.52 2.92 -3.28
N ILE A 187 -11.81 3.12 -3.05
CA ILE A 187 -12.87 2.99 -4.05
C ILE A 187 -13.29 4.33 -4.69
N HIS A 188 -12.43 5.35 -4.58
CA HIS A 188 -12.64 6.69 -5.14
C HIS A 188 -13.81 7.48 -4.56
N ASN A 189 -14.23 7.20 -3.33
CA ASN A 189 -15.14 8.06 -2.59
C ASN A 189 -14.39 9.22 -1.93
N GLU A 190 -15.07 10.34 -1.80
CA GLU A 190 -14.59 11.49 -1.00
C GLU A 190 -14.80 11.20 0.49
N ILE A 191 -13.90 11.70 1.32
CA ILE A 191 -14.05 11.63 2.78
C ILE A 191 -14.11 13.02 3.40
N TYR A 192 -14.72 13.13 4.57
CA TYR A 192 -14.82 14.35 5.34
C TYR A 192 -14.07 14.18 6.65
N GLN A 193 -12.97 14.92 6.84
CA GLN A 193 -12.10 14.75 7.99
C GLN A 193 -11.47 16.08 8.41
N VAL A 194 -11.20 16.20 9.71
CA VAL A 194 -10.36 17.29 10.27
C VAL A 194 -8.90 17.06 9.88
N ASP A 195 -8.06 18.07 10.05
CA ASP A 195 -6.61 17.89 10.12
C ASP A 195 -6.11 18.20 11.53
N TYR A 196 -4.90 17.76 11.87
CA TYR A 196 -4.27 18.03 13.15
C TYR A 196 -3.14 19.03 12.99
N ASP A 197 -3.35 20.26 13.45
CA ASP A 197 -2.31 21.29 13.42
C ASP A 197 -1.26 21.04 14.51
N HIS A 198 -0.10 20.64 14.13
CA HIS A 198 1.02 20.37 15.03
C HIS A 198 1.58 21.61 15.74
N LEU A 199 1.33 22.82 15.25
CA LEU A 199 1.77 24.07 15.91
C LEU A 199 0.87 24.37 17.09
N THR A 200 -0.43 24.41 16.88
CA THR A 200 -1.42 24.73 17.92
C THR A 200 -1.80 23.50 18.75
N GLY A 201 -1.67 22.30 18.21
CA GLY A 201 -2.13 21.06 18.83
C GLY A 201 -3.63 20.88 18.81
N LYS A 202 -4.33 21.52 17.86
CA LYS A 202 -5.77 21.50 17.70
C LYS A 202 -6.19 20.87 16.38
N PHE A 203 -7.44 20.43 16.32
CA PHE A 203 -8.05 20.02 15.08
C PHE A 203 -8.50 21.24 14.27
N THR A 204 -8.42 21.12 12.95
CA THR A 204 -8.95 22.11 12.01
C THR A 204 -10.46 21.93 11.82
N GLU A 205 -11.08 22.84 11.06
CA GLU A 205 -12.41 22.60 10.51
C GLU A 205 -12.40 21.36 9.59
N ILE A 206 -13.57 20.73 9.48
CA ILE A 206 -13.76 19.56 8.61
C ILE A 206 -13.50 19.95 7.16
N GLN A 207 -12.67 19.17 6.50
CA GLN A 207 -12.29 19.36 5.11
C GLN A 207 -12.82 18.20 4.25
N ASN A 208 -13.20 18.51 3.02
CA ASN A 208 -13.49 17.49 2.02
C ASN A 208 -12.18 17.04 1.36
N ILE A 209 -11.84 15.76 1.51
CA ILE A 209 -10.65 15.14 0.92
C ILE A 209 -11.10 14.29 -0.26
N LYS A 210 -10.69 14.70 -1.44
CA LYS A 210 -10.98 13.98 -2.68
C LYS A 210 -9.98 12.86 -2.92
N PRO A 211 -10.42 11.71 -3.45
CA PRO A 211 -9.52 10.62 -3.80
C PRO A 211 -8.54 11.04 -4.89
N SER A 212 -7.40 10.39 -4.93
CA SER A 212 -6.37 10.55 -5.95
C SER A 212 -5.89 9.19 -6.43
N ASN A 213 -5.19 9.15 -7.58
CA ASN A 213 -4.66 7.88 -8.10
C ASN A 213 -3.67 7.23 -7.14
N ASN A 214 -2.93 8.05 -6.39
CA ASN A 214 -1.93 7.59 -5.43
C ASN A 214 -2.16 8.29 -4.09
N ILE A 215 -2.17 7.55 -3.01
CA ILE A 215 -2.39 8.04 -1.65
C ILE A 215 -1.31 7.48 -0.74
N ILE A 216 -0.69 8.33 0.05
CA ILE A 216 0.29 7.92 1.06
C ILE A 216 -0.34 8.12 2.44
N ILE A 217 -0.60 7.04 3.15
CA ILE A 217 -1.11 7.07 4.52
C ILE A 217 0.06 7.01 5.47
N CYS A 218 0.20 7.99 6.34
CA CYS A 218 1.35 8.13 7.23
C CYS A 218 0.93 8.32 8.67
N GLY A 219 1.30 7.39 9.56
CA GLY A 219 0.97 7.53 10.98
C GLY A 219 1.51 6.44 11.89
N LEU A 220 1.08 6.49 13.16
CA LEU A 220 1.51 5.53 14.19
C LEU A 220 0.83 4.17 14.05
N HIS A 221 -0.42 4.13 13.57
CA HIS A 221 -1.25 2.93 13.54
C HIS A 221 -1.63 2.50 12.11
N THR A 222 -0.91 2.98 11.11
CA THR A 222 -1.24 2.74 9.70
C THR A 222 -1.31 1.24 9.35
N LEU A 223 -0.45 0.40 9.95
CA LEU A 223 -0.42 -1.04 9.72
C LEU A 223 -0.98 -1.85 10.90
N TYR A 224 -1.66 -1.20 11.85
CA TYR A 224 -2.14 -1.86 13.08
C TYR A 224 -3.29 -2.83 12.81
N MET A 225 -4.27 -2.44 12.00
CA MET A 225 -5.45 -3.25 11.71
C MET A 225 -5.23 -4.14 10.48
N ASN A 226 -5.37 -5.46 10.63
CA ASN A 226 -5.22 -6.41 9.52
C ASN A 226 -6.23 -6.16 8.40
N GLU A 227 -7.43 -5.72 8.74
CA GLU A 227 -8.49 -5.38 7.80
C GLU A 227 -8.08 -4.22 6.91
N THR A 228 -7.49 -3.18 7.48
CA THR A 228 -6.98 -2.00 6.75
C THR A 228 -5.79 -2.37 5.86
N ASN A 229 -4.93 -3.27 6.31
CA ASN A 229 -3.75 -3.71 5.57
C ASN A 229 -4.07 -4.34 4.20
N LYS A 230 -5.30 -4.85 4.02
CA LYS A 230 -5.77 -5.43 2.73
C LYS A 230 -5.95 -4.37 1.64
N TYR A 231 -6.17 -3.12 2.02
CA TYR A 231 -6.35 -2.00 1.07
C TYR A 231 -5.02 -1.35 0.67
N LEU A 232 -3.94 -1.61 1.41
CA LEU A 232 -2.63 -1.04 1.16
C LEU A 232 -1.87 -1.85 0.11
N ASN A 233 -1.42 -1.19 -0.95
CA ASN A 233 -0.64 -1.81 -2.02
C ASN A 233 0.82 -2.04 -1.60
N LEU A 234 1.37 -1.13 -0.77
CA LEU A 234 2.71 -1.21 -0.23
C LEU A 234 2.71 -0.78 1.24
N LYS A 235 3.37 -1.55 2.09
CA LYS A 235 3.42 -1.36 3.54
C LYS A 235 4.84 -1.15 3.99
N ILE A 236 5.15 0.01 4.57
CA ILE A 236 6.50 0.41 4.97
C ILE A 236 6.54 0.64 6.48
N PHE A 237 7.52 0.04 7.15
CA PHE A 237 7.81 0.28 8.55
C PHE A 237 9.15 1.03 8.70
N MET A 238 9.13 2.17 9.39
CA MET A 238 10.32 2.95 9.72
C MET A 238 10.86 2.49 11.07
N ASP A 239 11.94 1.70 11.06
CA ASP A 239 12.64 1.16 12.24
C ASP A 239 13.96 1.92 12.45
N THR A 240 13.89 3.09 13.02
CA THR A 240 15.11 3.85 13.37
C THR A 240 15.66 3.37 14.71
N GLN A 241 16.98 3.18 14.80
CA GLN A 241 17.66 2.86 16.05
C GLN A 241 17.19 3.79 17.19
N GLU A 242 16.88 3.23 18.36
CA GLU A 242 16.22 3.96 19.44
C GLU A 242 16.94 5.25 19.83
N GLU A 243 18.25 5.18 20.06
CA GLU A 243 19.05 6.34 20.48
C GLU A 243 19.03 7.44 19.40
N LEU A 244 19.18 7.04 18.14
CA LEU A 244 19.15 7.96 17.00
C LEU A 244 17.74 8.59 16.84
N ASN A 245 16.71 7.79 16.98
CA ASN A 245 15.31 8.27 16.94
C ASN A 245 15.02 9.26 18.06
N ASN A 246 15.56 9.02 19.27
CA ASN A 246 15.39 9.91 20.41
C ASN A 246 16.06 11.26 20.17
N ILE A 247 17.32 11.29 19.65
CA ILE A 247 18.01 12.55 19.28
C ILE A 247 17.19 13.33 18.22
N TRP A 248 16.73 12.66 17.18
CA TRP A 248 15.94 13.32 16.13
C TRP A 248 14.63 13.87 16.68
N LYS A 249 13.97 13.12 17.56
CA LYS A 249 12.74 13.54 18.22
C LYS A 249 12.99 14.74 19.14
N ILE A 250 14.05 14.73 19.93
CA ILE A 250 14.43 15.84 20.82
C ILE A 250 14.69 17.10 19.99
N LYS A 251 15.56 17.02 18.96
CA LYS A 251 15.84 18.14 18.06
C LYS A 251 14.56 18.73 17.44
N ARG A 252 13.68 17.87 16.95
CA ARG A 252 12.39 18.29 16.34
C ARG A 252 11.50 18.98 17.35
N ASP A 253 11.31 18.37 18.53
CA ASP A 253 10.32 18.82 19.50
C ASP A 253 10.76 20.12 20.19
N ILE A 254 12.07 20.34 20.40
CA ILE A 254 12.63 21.63 20.82
C ILE A 254 12.43 22.68 19.72
N ASN A 255 12.94 22.42 18.50
CA ASN A 255 13.04 23.44 17.46
C ASN A 255 11.70 23.79 16.79
N LYS A 256 10.79 22.82 16.66
CA LYS A 256 9.53 23.00 15.92
C LYS A 256 8.30 23.08 16.80
N ARG A 257 8.34 22.55 18.02
CA ARG A 257 7.18 22.48 18.93
C ARG A 257 7.34 23.27 20.21
N GLY A 258 8.55 23.75 20.51
CA GLY A 258 8.85 24.58 21.65
C GLY A 258 8.78 23.87 23.01
N TYR A 259 8.88 22.53 23.03
CA TYR A 259 8.92 21.78 24.29
C TYR A 259 10.29 21.91 24.95
N ASP A 260 10.32 21.92 26.30
CA ASP A 260 11.52 21.78 27.09
C ASP A 260 12.03 20.32 27.06
N LEU A 261 13.31 20.14 27.32
CA LEU A 261 13.98 18.83 27.27
C LEU A 261 13.41 17.84 28.29
N GLU A 262 13.06 18.30 29.50
CA GLU A 262 12.55 17.44 30.57
C GLU A 262 11.20 16.82 30.18
N THR A 263 10.29 17.64 29.65
CA THR A 263 8.99 17.21 29.12
C THR A 263 9.18 16.20 27.98
N ILE A 264 10.15 16.41 27.08
CA ILE A 264 10.42 15.48 25.96
C ILE A 264 10.93 14.13 26.47
N LEU A 265 11.88 14.13 27.40
CA LEU A 265 12.44 12.91 27.98
C LEU A 265 11.39 12.11 28.76
N TYR A 266 10.56 12.78 29.55
CA TYR A 266 9.41 12.17 30.22
C TYR A 266 8.46 11.49 29.21
N ASN A 267 8.12 12.18 28.14
CA ASN A 267 7.24 11.64 27.10
C ASN A 267 7.88 10.48 26.32
N ILE A 268 9.19 10.47 26.13
CA ILE A 268 9.91 9.33 25.51
C ILE A 268 9.77 8.12 26.42
N GLU A 269 10.05 8.25 27.71
CA GLU A 269 9.97 7.13 28.65
C GLU A 269 8.55 6.59 28.79
N LYS A 270 7.56 7.48 28.96
CA LYS A 270 6.15 7.11 29.09
C LYS A 270 5.66 6.27 27.89
N ARG A 271 6.21 6.49 26.69
CA ARG A 271 5.76 5.84 25.44
C ARG A 271 6.44 4.52 25.13
N LYS A 272 7.49 4.12 25.87
CA LYS A 272 8.25 2.91 25.57
C LYS A 272 7.40 1.65 25.58
N ILE A 273 6.57 1.47 26.60
CA ILE A 273 5.72 0.29 26.75
C ILE A 273 4.72 0.21 25.59
N ASP A 274 4.06 1.32 25.28
CA ASP A 274 3.08 1.36 24.18
C ASP A 274 3.74 1.15 22.82
N TYR A 275 4.98 1.61 22.63
CA TYR A 275 5.74 1.32 21.43
C TYR A 275 5.97 -0.18 21.23
N GLU A 276 6.43 -0.88 22.27
CA GLU A 276 6.69 -2.32 22.19
C GLU A 276 5.41 -3.14 21.98
N ILE A 277 4.28 -2.69 22.57
CA ILE A 277 3.01 -3.42 22.48
C ILE A 277 2.26 -3.11 21.19
N TYR A 278 2.20 -1.86 20.75
CA TYR A 278 1.26 -1.43 19.70
C TYR A 278 1.91 -1.00 18.38
N ILE A 279 3.13 -0.46 18.42
CA ILE A 279 3.77 0.07 17.22
C ILE A 279 4.73 -0.95 16.61
N LYS A 280 5.67 -1.45 17.39
CA LYS A 280 6.70 -2.39 16.91
C LYS A 280 6.15 -3.68 16.27
N PRO A 281 5.07 -4.30 16.77
CA PRO A 281 4.50 -5.49 16.15
C PRO A 281 3.97 -5.26 14.73
N GLN A 282 3.65 -4.01 14.34
CA GLN A 282 3.24 -3.66 12.99
C GLN A 282 4.33 -3.94 11.93
N MET A 283 5.59 -4.07 12.38
CA MET A 283 6.72 -4.48 11.53
C MET A 283 6.46 -5.82 10.82
N LEU A 284 5.73 -6.74 11.45
CA LEU A 284 5.37 -8.04 10.88
C LEU A 284 4.43 -7.93 9.66
N ASN A 285 3.70 -6.83 9.55
CA ASN A 285 2.79 -6.56 8.44
C ASN A 285 3.49 -5.82 7.28
N ALA A 286 4.73 -5.36 7.49
CA ALA A 286 5.43 -4.54 6.50
C ALA A 286 5.97 -5.37 5.33
N ASP A 287 5.93 -4.78 4.14
CA ASP A 287 6.58 -5.29 2.93
C ASP A 287 8.03 -4.82 2.84
N ILE A 288 8.30 -3.62 3.40
CA ILE A 288 9.62 -3.01 3.48
C ILE A 288 9.84 -2.49 4.90
N ILE A 289 10.98 -2.80 5.48
CA ILE A 289 11.45 -2.22 6.75
C ILE A 289 12.66 -1.36 6.41
N ILE A 290 12.60 -0.09 6.77
CA ILE A 290 13.68 0.88 6.58
C ILE A 290 14.27 1.23 7.95
N ARG A 291 15.54 0.85 8.16
CA ARG A 291 16.23 1.10 9.40
C ARG A 291 17.39 2.07 9.21
N TYR A 292 17.31 3.22 9.86
CA TYR A 292 18.45 4.10 10.07
C TYR A 292 19.16 3.74 11.37
N PHE A 293 20.48 3.60 11.33
CA PHE A 293 21.29 3.28 12.50
C PHE A 293 22.69 3.85 12.36
N THR A 294 23.43 3.87 13.47
CA THR A 294 24.83 4.28 13.52
C THR A 294 25.60 3.39 14.50
N ASP A 295 26.90 3.20 14.26
CA ASP A 295 27.83 2.59 15.21
C ASP A 295 28.43 3.64 16.14
N ASP A 296 28.24 4.93 15.85
CA ASP A 296 28.75 6.01 16.67
C ASP A 296 28.04 6.03 18.03
N LYS A 297 28.77 6.36 19.08
CA LYS A 297 28.19 6.55 20.41
C LYS A 297 27.36 7.83 20.44
N ILE A 298 26.08 7.71 20.65
CA ILE A 298 25.17 8.85 20.74
C ILE A 298 25.43 9.67 22.02
N ASN A 299 25.58 10.98 21.85
CA ASN A 299 25.78 11.95 22.92
C ASN A 299 24.55 12.84 23.10
N TYR A 300 23.78 12.58 24.14
CA TYR A 300 22.57 13.37 24.44
C TYR A 300 22.85 14.77 25.00
N ASN A 301 24.09 15.03 25.43
CA ASN A 301 24.49 16.35 25.98
C ASN A 301 24.84 17.35 24.87
N ASN A 302 25.08 16.88 23.65
CA ASN A 302 25.33 17.74 22.50
C ASN A 302 24.46 17.31 21.33
N LEU A 303 23.35 18.00 21.16
CA LEU A 303 22.40 17.70 20.11
C LEU A 303 22.89 18.02 18.69
N ASP A 304 23.96 18.81 18.57
CA ASP A 304 24.52 19.22 17.25
C ASP A 304 25.57 18.24 16.72
N ASP A 305 25.92 17.20 17.49
CA ASP A 305 26.82 16.17 17.01
C ASP A 305 26.26 15.53 15.72
N GLU A 306 27.15 15.34 14.75
CA GLU A 306 26.89 14.62 13.51
C GLU A 306 27.25 13.15 13.66
N TYR A 307 26.41 12.26 13.21
CA TYR A 307 26.60 10.81 13.28
C TYR A 307 26.71 10.22 11.88
N GLN A 308 27.57 9.22 11.70
CA GLN A 308 27.63 8.46 10.47
C GLN A 308 26.44 7.51 10.40
N ILE A 309 25.42 7.91 9.64
CA ILE A 309 24.20 7.14 9.47
C ILE A 309 24.42 6.03 8.45
N LYS A 310 23.92 4.84 8.76
CA LYS A 310 23.80 3.69 7.86
C LYS A 310 22.35 3.40 7.59
N LEU A 311 22.06 2.88 6.39
CA LEU A 311 20.72 2.50 5.98
C LEU A 311 20.64 0.99 5.80
N LYS A 312 19.76 0.31 6.54
CA LYS A 312 19.40 -1.08 6.27
C LYS A 312 17.98 -1.12 5.70
N ILE A 313 17.83 -1.81 4.57
CA ILE A 313 16.53 -2.08 3.96
C ILE A 313 16.29 -3.59 4.01
N THR A 314 15.20 -4.01 4.64
CA THR A 314 14.75 -5.40 4.65
C THR A 314 13.43 -5.49 3.92
N THR A 315 13.29 -6.43 2.98
CA THR A 315 12.07 -6.56 2.19
C THR A 315 11.86 -7.99 1.71
N ARG A 316 10.60 -8.34 1.42
CA ARG A 316 10.22 -9.61 0.80
C ARG A 316 10.28 -9.58 -0.73
N PHE A 317 10.48 -8.41 -1.34
CA PHE A 317 10.61 -8.29 -2.79
C PHE A 317 11.99 -8.74 -3.26
N ASP A 318 12.06 -9.21 -4.52
CA ASP A 318 13.34 -9.53 -5.14
C ASP A 318 14.16 -8.25 -5.38
N LEU A 319 15.34 -8.21 -4.77
CA LEU A 319 16.26 -7.08 -4.87
C LEU A 319 17.36 -7.30 -5.93
N SER A 320 17.30 -8.37 -6.72
CA SER A 320 18.40 -8.76 -7.63
C SER A 320 18.78 -7.65 -8.61
N ASP A 321 17.81 -6.97 -9.21
CA ASP A 321 18.08 -5.87 -10.14
C ASP A 321 18.50 -4.60 -9.42
N PHE A 322 17.94 -4.32 -8.24
CA PHE A 322 18.38 -3.21 -7.42
C PHE A 322 19.83 -3.40 -6.94
N ILE A 323 20.24 -4.62 -6.60
CA ILE A 323 21.63 -4.96 -6.26
C ILE A 323 22.56 -4.75 -7.46
N LYS A 324 22.14 -5.13 -8.68
CA LYS A 324 22.91 -4.84 -9.89
C LYS A 324 23.08 -3.34 -10.10
N LEU A 325 22.03 -2.57 -9.85
CA LEU A 325 22.04 -1.12 -9.91
C LEU A 325 23.07 -0.52 -8.92
N LEU A 326 23.06 -0.95 -7.67
CA LEU A 326 24.00 -0.49 -6.65
C LEU A 326 25.46 -0.82 -7.06
N LYS A 327 25.72 -2.03 -7.54
CA LYS A 327 27.05 -2.47 -8.02
C LYS A 327 27.54 -1.62 -9.19
N SER A 328 26.70 -1.44 -10.22
CA SER A 328 27.06 -0.64 -11.41
C SER A 328 27.32 0.82 -11.07
N SER A 329 26.69 1.33 -10.03
CA SER A 329 26.82 2.71 -9.53
C SER A 329 27.95 2.84 -8.50
N LYS A 330 28.67 1.77 -8.17
CA LYS A 330 29.78 1.74 -7.19
C LYS A 330 29.38 2.20 -5.80
N ILE A 331 28.14 1.99 -5.40
CA ILE A 331 27.65 2.22 -4.05
C ILE A 331 28.26 1.20 -3.11
N ASN A 332 28.75 1.61 -1.94
CA ASN A 332 29.27 0.72 -0.91
C ASN A 332 28.11 0.12 -0.11
N PHE A 333 27.92 -1.20 -0.22
CA PHE A 333 26.86 -1.91 0.46
C PHE A 333 27.23 -3.35 0.80
N GLU A 334 26.56 -3.91 1.80
CA GLU A 334 26.55 -5.33 2.11
C GLU A 334 25.17 -5.92 1.82
N TYR A 335 25.12 -7.17 1.45
CA TYR A 335 23.89 -7.91 1.18
C TYR A 335 23.79 -9.11 2.11
N GLU A 336 22.66 -9.18 2.83
CA GLU A 336 22.25 -10.30 3.65
C GLU A 336 20.95 -10.90 3.06
N ILE A 337 20.50 -12.04 3.58
CA ILE A 337 19.23 -12.65 3.14
C ILE A 337 18.11 -11.62 3.34
N ASN A 338 17.46 -11.23 2.21
CA ASN A 338 16.35 -10.28 2.17
C ASN A 338 16.66 -8.87 2.70
N SER A 339 17.92 -8.51 2.88
CA SER A 339 18.29 -7.15 3.30
C SER A 339 19.55 -6.62 2.65
N ILE A 340 19.62 -5.30 2.53
CA ILE A 340 20.78 -4.55 2.04
C ILE A 340 21.17 -3.54 3.10
N ILE A 341 22.45 -3.44 3.42
CA ILE A 341 23.03 -2.41 4.29
C ILE A 341 23.85 -1.48 3.42
N ILE A 342 23.54 -0.20 3.43
CA ILE A 342 24.20 0.84 2.62
C ILE A 342 24.98 1.77 3.55
N PHE A 343 26.24 2.00 3.20
CA PHE A 343 27.21 2.78 4.02
C PHE A 343 27.45 4.19 3.46
N ASP A 344 27.18 4.41 2.18
CA ASP A 344 27.38 5.70 1.51
C ASP A 344 26.24 6.66 1.83
N ASN A 345 26.56 7.86 2.28
CA ASN A 345 25.58 8.90 2.60
C ASN A 345 25.44 9.97 1.49
N ASN A 346 26.48 10.14 0.67
CA ASN A 346 26.45 11.06 -0.46
C ASN A 346 26.34 10.28 -1.76
N ILE A 347 25.13 10.26 -2.35
CA ILE A 347 24.79 9.38 -3.47
C ILE A 347 24.23 10.23 -4.60
N ASP A 348 24.91 10.22 -5.74
CA ASP A 348 24.43 10.92 -6.95
C ASP A 348 23.35 10.07 -7.66
N ILE A 349 22.12 10.22 -7.21
CA ILE A 349 20.95 9.53 -7.77
C ILE A 349 20.75 9.89 -9.24
N GLY A 350 21.06 11.11 -9.63
CA GLY A 350 20.94 11.56 -11.03
C GLY A 350 21.82 10.73 -11.96
N SER A 351 23.07 10.50 -11.59
CA SER A 351 23.97 9.64 -12.36
C SER A 351 23.54 8.18 -12.35
N ILE A 352 22.99 7.68 -11.24
CA ILE A 352 22.45 6.31 -11.14
C ILE A 352 21.33 6.12 -12.18
N ILE A 353 20.36 7.01 -12.22
CA ILE A 353 19.23 6.94 -13.15
C ILE A 353 19.71 7.03 -14.60
N LYS A 354 20.58 8.00 -14.93
CA LYS A 354 21.09 8.19 -16.29
C LYS A 354 21.82 6.98 -16.83
N ASN A 355 22.67 6.35 -15.99
CA ASN A 355 23.48 5.21 -16.39
C ASN A 355 22.68 3.90 -16.48
N ASN A 356 21.49 3.83 -15.90
CA ASN A 356 20.68 2.63 -15.81
C ASN A 356 19.25 2.82 -16.36
N ILE A 357 19.07 3.75 -17.27
CA ILE A 357 17.77 4.15 -17.81
C ILE A 357 16.96 2.96 -18.39
N ILE A 358 17.64 1.88 -18.78
CA ILE A 358 17.01 0.67 -19.30
C ILE A 358 16.23 -0.08 -18.22
N LEU A 359 16.70 -0.07 -16.98
CA LEU A 359 15.99 -0.69 -15.83
C LEU A 359 14.74 0.12 -15.44
N PHE A 360 14.68 1.35 -15.90
CA PHE A 360 13.59 2.30 -15.62
C PHE A 360 12.69 2.54 -16.85
N LYS A 361 12.73 1.70 -17.88
CA LYS A 361 11.93 1.85 -19.11
C LYS A 361 10.43 1.66 -18.94
N ASN A 362 10.00 1.03 -17.85
CA ASN A 362 8.58 0.87 -17.51
C ASN A 362 8.04 2.06 -16.69
N PHE A 363 8.87 3.08 -16.50
CA PHE A 363 8.46 4.34 -15.92
C PHE A 363 7.34 4.97 -16.73
N ASP A 364 6.41 5.59 -16.06
CA ASP A 364 5.34 6.36 -16.66
C ASP A 364 5.89 7.18 -17.83
N PHE A 365 5.23 7.12 -18.98
CA PHE A 365 5.65 7.72 -20.26
C PHE A 365 5.99 9.21 -20.21
N ASN A 366 5.76 9.86 -19.06
CA ASN A 366 6.03 11.27 -18.81
C ASN A 366 7.32 11.54 -18.01
N PHE A 367 8.09 10.49 -17.62
CA PHE A 367 9.36 10.72 -16.91
C PHE A 367 10.42 11.22 -17.89
N ASP A 368 10.79 12.50 -17.78
CA ASP A 368 11.95 13.06 -18.47
C ASP A 368 13.19 12.96 -17.57
N PRO A 369 14.17 12.11 -17.91
CA PRO A 369 15.40 11.96 -17.12
C PRO A 369 16.18 13.26 -16.92
N ASN A 370 15.95 14.29 -17.74
CA ASN A 370 16.67 15.54 -17.64
C ASN A 370 16.00 16.55 -16.69
N SER A 371 14.67 16.57 -16.60
CA SER A 371 13.92 17.46 -15.72
C SER A 371 13.55 16.82 -14.40
N ASP A 372 13.17 15.53 -14.39
CA ASP A 372 12.54 14.88 -13.25
C ASP A 372 13.56 14.28 -12.26
N ILE A 373 14.83 14.11 -12.67
CA ILE A 373 15.91 13.69 -11.75
C ILE A 373 15.98 14.56 -10.48
N LYS A 374 15.62 15.85 -10.59
CA LYS A 374 15.69 16.81 -9.48
C LYS A 374 14.71 16.50 -8.33
N ILE A 375 13.71 15.66 -8.56
CA ILE A 375 12.77 15.24 -7.51
C ILE A 375 13.38 14.22 -6.56
N PHE A 376 14.41 13.48 -7.00
CA PHE A 376 15.13 12.53 -6.15
C PHE A 376 16.18 13.25 -5.29
N LYS A 377 16.32 12.77 -4.05
CA LYS A 377 17.34 13.28 -3.13
C LYS A 377 18.69 12.64 -3.44
N ASN A 378 19.79 13.37 -3.21
CA ASN A 378 21.16 12.87 -3.41
C ASN A 378 21.74 12.31 -2.11
N ASP A 379 20.99 11.44 -1.44
CA ASP A 379 21.34 10.77 -0.21
C ASP A 379 20.59 9.42 -0.09
N TYR A 380 20.59 8.79 1.07
CA TYR A 380 19.82 7.58 1.36
C TYR A 380 18.32 7.69 0.98
N ARG A 381 17.73 8.89 1.13
CA ARG A 381 16.33 9.12 0.81
C ARG A 381 16.07 8.90 -0.68
N GLY A 382 17.00 9.35 -1.53
CA GLY A 382 16.91 9.14 -2.98
C GLY A 382 17.02 7.66 -3.36
N LEU A 383 17.85 6.87 -2.66
CA LEU A 383 17.87 5.42 -2.88
C LEU A 383 16.57 4.75 -2.45
N ILE A 384 15.97 5.19 -1.35
CA ILE A 384 14.67 4.70 -0.91
C ILE A 384 13.58 5.10 -1.92
N GLN A 385 13.59 6.32 -2.43
CA GLN A 385 12.70 6.77 -3.50
C GLN A 385 12.83 5.87 -4.73
N LEU A 386 14.05 5.59 -5.19
CA LEU A 386 14.31 4.69 -6.32
C LEU A 386 13.79 3.27 -6.08
N LEU A 387 14.04 2.71 -4.90
CA LEU A 387 13.57 1.38 -4.55
C LEU A 387 12.03 1.31 -4.53
N ILE A 388 11.39 2.27 -3.88
CA ILE A 388 9.92 2.31 -3.80
C ILE A 388 9.33 2.49 -5.20
N TYR A 389 9.91 3.35 -6.01
CA TYR A 389 9.51 3.55 -7.38
C TYR A 389 9.65 2.24 -8.18
N TYR A 390 10.79 1.56 -8.07
CA TYR A 390 11.03 0.26 -8.71
C TYR A 390 9.97 -0.79 -8.30
N ILE A 391 9.64 -0.89 -7.01
CA ILE A 391 8.68 -1.87 -6.49
C ILE A 391 7.25 -1.60 -6.96
N ILE A 392 6.85 -0.35 -7.08
CA ILE A 392 5.48 0.02 -7.45
C ILE A 392 5.23 -0.21 -8.95
N TRP A 393 6.23 -0.03 -9.79
CA TRP A 393 6.06 -0.03 -11.25
C TRP A 393 6.60 -1.29 -11.95
N ASN A 394 7.19 -2.25 -11.22
CA ASN A 394 7.56 -3.57 -11.68
C ASN A 394 6.73 -4.68 -11.02
#